data_dd2f28e143cf043713269da045d9074d
#
_entry.id   dd2f28e143cf043713269da045d9074d
#
_cell.length_a   1.000
_cell.length_b   1.000
_cell.length_c   1.000
_cell.angle_alpha   90.00
_cell.angle_beta   90.00
_cell.angle_gamma   90.00
#
_symmetry.space_group_name_H-M   'P 1'
#
loop_
_entity.id
_entity.type
_entity.pdbx_description
1 polymer ?
#
loop_
_entity_poly.entity_id
_entity_poly.type
_entity_poly.pdbx_seq_one_letter_code
_entity_poly.pdbx_strand_id
1 'polypeptide(L)'
;MLERRPVVSRILVVYYSRSGHTDLVAKQIAALCHADLERIEDRSPRLGATGYLRSALEAVFGLRPSIARAHRNPGDYDLVIVGTPVWFWGVASPVRTWVHRHRAQLNRVAVFCSYGGSGHAKALDDLERLCRRKAVARLALTDRAVAQCRHDPALRRFLLEIKQAHPTPLPRPTVRGRVTV
;
A
#
# COMPACT_ATOMS: atom_id res chain seq x y z
N MET A 1 -16.77 26.07 -26.08
CA MET A 1 -16.97 25.76 -24.67
C MET A 1 -16.29 24.39 -24.43
N LEU A 2 -15.05 24.38 -23.94
CA LEU A 2 -14.31 23.13 -23.74
C LEU A 2 -14.78 22.52 -22.42
N GLU A 3 -15.52 21.43 -22.48
CA GLU A 3 -15.87 20.61 -21.34
C GLU A 3 -14.60 20.14 -20.63
N ARG A 4 -14.36 20.66 -19.44
CA ARG A 4 -13.28 20.17 -18.57
C ARG A 4 -13.66 18.77 -18.09
N ARG A 5 -13.09 17.74 -18.68
CA ARG A 5 -13.20 16.39 -18.13
C ARG A 5 -12.75 16.42 -16.67
N PRO A 6 -13.53 15.86 -15.74
CA PRO A 6 -13.12 15.79 -14.35
C PRO A 6 -11.81 15.02 -14.27
N VAL A 7 -10.80 15.62 -13.62
CA VAL A 7 -9.52 14.95 -13.36
C VAL A 7 -9.81 13.87 -12.31
N VAL A 8 -9.99 12.65 -12.76
CA VAL A 8 -10.15 11.51 -11.86
C VAL A 8 -8.83 11.28 -11.15
N SER A 9 -8.87 11.36 -9.82
CA SER A 9 -7.69 11.06 -9.00
C SER A 9 -7.24 9.62 -9.21
N ARG A 10 -5.94 9.43 -9.52
CA ARG A 10 -5.37 8.10 -9.75
C ARG A 10 -4.85 7.53 -8.43
N ILE A 11 -5.42 6.41 -8.03
CA ILE A 11 -5.07 5.70 -6.79
C ILE A 11 -4.43 4.37 -7.16
N LEU A 12 -3.33 4.02 -6.48
CA LEU A 12 -2.68 2.72 -6.58
C LEU A 12 -2.72 2.03 -5.23
N VAL A 13 -3.19 0.79 -5.18
CA VAL A 13 -3.08 -0.09 -4.01
C VAL A 13 -1.93 -1.06 -4.24
N VAL A 14 -0.89 -0.95 -3.44
CA VAL A 14 0.27 -1.85 -3.47
C VAL A 14 0.33 -2.66 -2.20
N TYR A 15 0.49 -3.97 -2.31
CA TYR A 15 0.47 -4.84 -1.14
C TYR A 15 1.29 -6.11 -1.33
N TYR A 16 1.65 -6.71 -0.21
CA TYR A 16 2.14 -8.08 -0.14
C TYR A 16 1.17 -8.93 0.67
N SER A 17 0.96 -10.17 0.27
CA SER A 17 0.13 -11.11 1.03
C SER A 17 0.70 -12.52 0.93
N ARG A 18 0.79 -13.22 2.08
CA ARG A 18 1.21 -14.62 2.17
C ARG A 18 0.02 -15.56 2.38
N SER A 19 -0.85 -15.24 3.33
CA SER A 19 -2.00 -16.06 3.73
C SER A 19 -3.31 -15.71 3.02
N GLY A 20 -3.33 -14.63 2.23
CA GLY A 20 -4.52 -14.16 1.53
C GLY A 20 -5.28 -13.04 2.23
N HIS A 21 -5.14 -12.83 3.55
CA HIS A 21 -5.90 -11.81 4.27
C HIS A 21 -5.62 -10.39 3.77
N THR A 22 -4.35 -10.01 3.62
CA THR A 22 -3.97 -8.70 3.07
C THR A 22 -4.45 -8.54 1.62
N ASP A 23 -4.45 -9.62 0.83
CA ASP A 23 -4.93 -9.65 -0.56
C ASP A 23 -6.44 -9.33 -0.64
N LEU A 24 -7.24 -9.97 0.22
CA LEU A 24 -8.68 -9.70 0.31
C LEU A 24 -8.96 -8.23 0.61
N VAL A 25 -8.31 -7.67 1.61
CA VAL A 25 -8.47 -6.25 2.00
C VAL A 25 -8.02 -5.33 0.87
N ALA A 26 -6.88 -5.62 0.24
CA ALA A 26 -6.36 -4.83 -0.89
C ALA A 26 -7.35 -4.77 -2.06
N LYS A 27 -7.94 -5.93 -2.43
CA LYS A 27 -8.94 -6.01 -3.50
C LYS A 27 -10.20 -5.23 -3.16
N GLN A 28 -10.68 -5.29 -1.92
CA GLN A 28 -11.84 -4.52 -1.47
C GLN A 28 -11.56 -3.01 -1.52
N ILE A 29 -10.40 -2.56 -1.02
CA ILE A 29 -9.99 -1.15 -1.11
C ILE A 29 -9.93 -0.71 -2.56
N ALA A 30 -9.28 -1.50 -3.44
CA ALA A 30 -9.14 -1.16 -4.85
C ALA A 30 -10.49 -1.06 -5.55
N ALA A 31 -11.42 -1.97 -5.29
CA ALA A 31 -12.77 -1.93 -5.85
C ALA A 31 -13.55 -0.70 -5.39
N LEU A 32 -13.50 -0.36 -4.09
CA LEU A 32 -14.25 0.75 -3.51
C LEU A 32 -13.66 2.14 -3.85
N CYS A 33 -12.36 2.20 -4.15
CA CYS A 33 -11.66 3.42 -4.58
C CYS A 33 -11.52 3.54 -6.10
N HIS A 34 -11.96 2.56 -6.89
CA HIS A 34 -11.65 2.45 -8.32
C HIS A 34 -10.15 2.58 -8.59
N ALA A 35 -9.34 1.94 -7.75
CA ALA A 35 -7.89 2.03 -7.77
C ALA A 35 -7.25 0.91 -8.58
N ASP A 36 -6.11 1.20 -9.15
CA ASP A 36 -5.23 0.18 -9.71
C ASP A 36 -4.66 -0.69 -8.59
N LEU A 37 -4.43 -1.97 -8.86
CA LEU A 37 -3.93 -2.94 -7.90
C LEU A 37 -2.57 -3.48 -8.35
N GLU A 38 -1.61 -3.50 -7.42
CA GLU A 38 -0.26 -4.05 -7.62
C GLU A 38 0.10 -4.98 -6.48
N ARG A 39 0.28 -6.26 -6.78
CA ARG A 39 0.79 -7.23 -5.81
C ARG A 39 2.31 -7.26 -5.86
N ILE A 40 2.95 -7.15 -4.70
CA ILE A 40 4.40 -7.34 -4.59
C ILE A 40 4.70 -8.84 -4.66
N GLU A 41 5.45 -9.24 -5.66
CA GLU A 41 5.86 -10.63 -5.84
C GLU A 41 7.27 -10.84 -5.28
N ASP A 42 7.39 -11.80 -4.38
CA ASP A 42 8.67 -12.23 -3.83
C ASP A 42 9.29 -13.29 -4.73
N ARG A 43 10.53 -13.08 -5.15
CA ARG A 43 11.27 -14.05 -5.95
C ARG A 43 11.78 -15.24 -5.14
N SER A 44 11.69 -15.18 -3.83
CA SER A 44 12.18 -16.23 -2.94
C SER A 44 11.00 -17.08 -2.47
N PRO A 45 11.03 -18.42 -2.67
CA PRO A 45 9.98 -19.29 -2.14
C PRO A 45 9.95 -19.19 -0.61
N ARG A 46 8.77 -18.82 -0.07
CA ARG A 46 8.56 -18.68 1.39
C ARG A 46 7.58 -19.73 1.92
N LEU A 47 7.56 -20.90 1.28
CA LEU A 47 6.73 -22.03 1.69
C LEU A 47 7.42 -22.84 2.78
N GLY A 48 6.63 -23.33 3.75
CA GLY A 48 7.11 -24.21 4.82
C GLY A 48 7.81 -23.49 5.98
N ALA A 49 8.35 -24.29 6.92
CA ALA A 49 9.01 -23.84 8.14
C ALA A 49 10.28 -23.01 7.86
N THR A 50 11.04 -23.37 6.84
CA THR A 50 12.25 -22.64 6.42
C THR A 50 11.93 -21.26 5.87
N GLY A 51 10.83 -21.12 5.12
CA GLY A 51 10.35 -19.82 4.65
C GLY A 51 9.86 -18.92 5.78
N TYR A 52 9.27 -19.51 6.82
CA TYR A 52 8.86 -18.78 8.02
C TYR A 52 10.07 -18.25 8.80
N LEU A 53 11.07 -19.11 9.07
CA LEU A 53 12.29 -18.72 9.78
C LEU A 53 13.06 -17.63 9.02
N ARG A 54 13.19 -17.76 7.71
CA ARG A 54 13.79 -16.73 6.86
C ARG A 54 13.04 -15.40 6.93
N SER A 55 11.71 -15.43 6.87
CA SER A 55 10.88 -14.22 7.00
C SER A 55 11.07 -13.56 8.37
N ALA A 56 11.23 -14.35 9.43
CA ALA A 56 11.52 -13.88 10.77
C ALA A 56 12.88 -13.16 10.83
N LEU A 57 13.93 -13.81 10.34
CA LEU A 57 15.27 -13.22 10.31
C LEU A 57 15.32 -11.94 9.47
N GLU A 58 14.72 -11.93 8.29
CA GLU A 58 14.66 -10.75 7.44
C GLU A 58 13.89 -9.59 8.11
N ALA A 59 12.82 -9.88 8.87
CA ALA A 59 12.08 -8.88 9.60
C ALA A 59 12.90 -8.31 10.77
N VAL A 60 13.57 -9.16 11.53
CA VAL A 60 14.42 -8.77 12.68
C VAL A 60 15.66 -8.00 12.24
N PHE A 61 16.35 -8.48 11.22
CA PHE A 61 17.60 -7.88 10.73
C PHE A 61 17.39 -6.79 9.68
N GLY A 62 16.14 -6.44 9.36
CA GLY A 62 15.84 -5.39 8.37
C GLY A 62 16.27 -5.73 6.95
N LEU A 63 16.48 -7.02 6.63
CA LEU A 63 16.93 -7.46 5.33
C LEU A 63 15.91 -7.15 4.23
N ARG A 64 16.40 -6.93 3.02
CA ARG A 64 15.60 -6.58 1.84
C ARG A 64 15.66 -7.70 0.81
N PRO A 65 14.67 -8.60 0.78
CA PRO A 65 14.65 -9.69 -0.18
C PRO A 65 14.52 -9.16 -1.62
N SER A 66 14.93 -9.99 -2.57
CA SER A 66 14.70 -9.71 -3.98
C SER A 66 13.19 -9.86 -4.28
N ILE A 67 12.60 -8.81 -4.81
CA ILE A 67 11.21 -8.80 -5.30
C ILE A 67 11.19 -8.63 -6.81
N ALA A 68 10.11 -9.05 -7.46
CA ALA A 68 9.90 -8.79 -8.87
C ALA A 68 9.87 -7.28 -9.16
N ARG A 69 10.09 -6.92 -10.41
CA ARG A 69 9.95 -5.52 -10.84
C ARG A 69 8.47 -5.12 -10.74
N ALA A 70 8.20 -3.93 -10.21
CA ALA A 70 6.86 -3.37 -10.22
C ALA A 70 6.40 -3.13 -11.67
N HIS A 71 5.13 -3.45 -11.95
CA HIS A 71 4.52 -3.22 -13.26
C HIS A 71 4.03 -1.76 -13.40
N ARG A 72 3.77 -1.10 -12.26
CA ARG A 72 3.23 0.26 -12.21
C ARG A 72 4.24 1.21 -11.60
N ASN A 73 4.33 2.42 -12.13
CA ASN A 73 5.16 3.48 -11.56
C ASN A 73 4.35 4.28 -10.54
N PRO A 74 4.70 4.25 -9.24
CA PRO A 74 3.95 4.96 -8.20
C PRO A 74 3.90 6.47 -8.39
N GLY A 75 4.88 7.04 -9.09
CA GLY A 75 4.91 8.48 -9.41
C GLY A 75 3.78 8.95 -10.32
N ASP A 76 3.10 8.03 -11.00
CA ASP A 76 1.96 8.36 -11.87
C ASP A 76 0.63 8.48 -11.10
N TYR A 77 0.65 8.26 -9.77
CA TYR A 77 -0.52 8.24 -8.91
C TYR A 77 -0.52 9.40 -7.92
N ASP A 78 -1.70 9.92 -7.64
CA ASP A 78 -1.90 10.99 -6.67
C ASP A 78 -1.87 10.46 -5.23
N LEU A 79 -2.32 9.21 -5.04
CA LEU A 79 -2.31 8.49 -3.77
C LEU A 79 -1.84 7.05 -3.98
N VAL A 80 -0.93 6.61 -3.14
CA VAL A 80 -0.51 5.20 -3.06
C VAL A 80 -0.93 4.63 -1.70
N ILE A 81 -1.74 3.58 -1.72
CA ILE A 81 -2.18 2.85 -0.53
C ILE A 81 -1.29 1.63 -0.37
N VAL A 82 -0.49 1.58 0.70
CA VAL A 82 0.48 0.51 0.93
C VAL A 82 -0.02 -0.46 1.98
N GLY A 83 -0.11 -1.75 1.61
CA GLY A 83 -0.60 -2.83 2.46
C GLY A 83 0.48 -3.84 2.85
N THR A 84 0.46 -4.27 4.13
CA THR A 84 1.41 -5.24 4.67
C THR A 84 0.76 -6.21 5.64
N PRO A 85 1.09 -7.50 5.64
CA PRO A 85 0.87 -8.32 6.82
C PRO A 85 1.87 -7.92 7.92
N VAL A 86 1.47 -8.05 9.18
CA VAL A 86 2.37 -7.83 10.31
C VAL A 86 3.20 -9.08 10.55
N TRP A 87 4.53 -8.95 10.42
CA TRP A 87 5.49 -9.99 10.74
C TRP A 87 6.40 -9.55 11.86
N PHE A 88 6.43 -10.31 12.96
CA PHE A 88 7.28 -10.00 14.13
C PHE A 88 7.17 -8.53 14.55
N TRP A 89 5.93 -8.06 14.76
CA TRP A 89 5.60 -6.68 15.12
C TRP A 89 6.06 -5.60 14.13
N GLY A 90 6.37 -5.99 12.90
CA GLY A 90 6.90 -5.07 11.88
C GLY A 90 6.31 -5.27 10.50
N VAL A 91 6.76 -4.43 9.59
CA VAL A 91 6.41 -4.47 8.16
C VAL A 91 7.06 -5.68 7.50
N ALA A 92 6.32 -6.41 6.68
CA ALA A 92 6.84 -7.54 5.91
C ALA A 92 8.01 -7.11 5.02
N SER A 93 9.07 -7.93 4.98
CA SER A 93 10.31 -7.59 4.26
C SER A 93 10.13 -7.30 2.76
N PRO A 94 9.23 -7.95 1.99
CA PRO A 94 8.98 -7.55 0.61
C PRO A 94 8.42 -6.13 0.48
N VAL A 95 7.54 -5.72 1.41
CA VAL A 95 6.98 -4.35 1.43
C VAL A 95 8.08 -3.34 1.76
N ARG A 96 8.96 -3.64 2.70
CA ARG A 96 10.14 -2.81 3.01
C ARG A 96 11.00 -2.57 1.78
N THR A 97 11.26 -3.64 1.01
CA THR A 97 12.05 -3.55 -0.23
C THR A 97 11.35 -2.67 -1.25
N TRP A 98 10.05 -2.88 -1.46
CA TRP A 98 9.28 -2.10 -2.43
C TRP A 98 9.25 -0.62 -2.07
N VAL A 99 8.91 -0.30 -0.83
CA VAL A 99 8.87 1.09 -0.34
C VAL A 99 10.24 1.75 -0.47
N HIS A 100 11.32 1.05 -0.09
CA HIS A 100 12.66 1.62 -0.22
C HIS A 100 13.01 1.98 -1.66
N ARG A 101 12.61 1.17 -2.63
CA ARG A 101 12.87 1.43 -4.06
C ARG A 101 12.07 2.61 -4.60
N HIS A 102 10.85 2.80 -4.10
CA HIS A 102 9.87 3.72 -4.70
C HIS A 102 9.52 4.96 -3.85
N ARG A 103 10.03 5.07 -2.61
CA ARG A 103 9.66 6.14 -1.66
C ARG A 103 9.84 7.56 -2.20
N ALA A 104 10.80 7.78 -3.08
CA ALA A 104 11.03 9.10 -3.69
C ALA A 104 9.92 9.49 -4.68
N GLN A 105 9.16 8.51 -5.20
CA GLN A 105 8.08 8.69 -6.15
C GLN A 105 6.70 8.79 -5.48
N LEU A 106 6.63 8.56 -4.15
CA LEU A 106 5.37 8.60 -3.41
C LEU A 106 4.96 10.05 -3.15
N ASN A 107 3.80 10.45 -3.67
CA ASN A 107 3.22 11.78 -3.42
C ASN A 107 2.48 11.79 -2.07
N ARG A 108 1.32 11.14 -2.00
CA ARG A 108 0.54 10.91 -0.78
C ARG A 108 0.47 9.43 -0.51
N VAL A 109 0.38 9.06 0.76
CA VAL A 109 0.27 7.67 1.16
C VAL A 109 -0.88 7.46 2.13
N ALA A 110 -1.56 6.33 2.00
CA ALA A 110 -2.36 5.72 3.04
C ALA A 110 -1.77 4.35 3.34
N VAL A 111 -1.98 3.83 4.54
CA VAL A 111 -1.35 2.58 4.95
C VAL A 111 -2.36 1.65 5.59
N PHE A 112 -2.24 0.35 5.30
CA PHE A 112 -3.03 -0.66 5.99
C PHE A 112 -2.23 -1.90 6.33
N CYS A 113 -2.67 -2.62 7.37
CA CYS A 113 -2.10 -3.92 7.69
C CYS A 113 -3.16 -4.95 8.09
N SER A 114 -2.85 -6.22 7.83
CA SER A 114 -3.53 -7.37 8.44
C SER A 114 -2.62 -8.01 9.48
N TYR A 115 -3.18 -8.51 10.59
CA TYR A 115 -2.41 -9.07 11.69
C TYR A 115 -3.16 -10.14 12.47
N GLY A 116 -2.42 -11.15 12.98
CA GLY A 116 -3.01 -12.25 13.74
C GLY A 116 -3.27 -11.92 15.24
N GLY A 117 -2.37 -11.18 15.87
CA GLY A 117 -2.44 -10.91 17.32
C GLY A 117 -2.13 -9.46 17.68
N SER A 118 -0.87 -9.04 17.57
CA SER A 118 -0.39 -7.74 18.04
C SER A 118 0.61 -7.09 17.08
N GLY A 119 1.08 -5.87 17.40
CA GLY A 119 2.14 -5.20 16.65
C GLY A 119 1.66 -4.32 15.49
N HIS A 120 0.36 -4.23 15.24
CA HIS A 120 -0.20 -3.44 14.15
C HIS A 120 0.15 -1.95 14.24
N ALA A 121 0.07 -1.35 15.44
CA ALA A 121 0.40 0.05 15.64
C ALA A 121 1.85 0.34 15.24
N LYS A 122 2.81 -0.44 15.76
CA LYS A 122 4.23 -0.33 15.40
C LYS A 122 4.46 -0.56 13.91
N ALA A 123 3.80 -1.55 13.30
CA ALA A 123 3.94 -1.83 11.87
C ALA A 123 3.48 -0.66 11.00
N LEU A 124 2.35 -0.01 11.34
CA LEU A 124 1.87 1.18 10.63
C LEU A 124 2.83 2.38 10.82
N ASP A 125 3.34 2.60 12.03
CA ASP A 125 4.34 3.66 12.29
C ASP A 125 5.63 3.39 11.52
N ASP A 126 6.09 2.15 11.48
CA ASP A 126 7.25 1.74 10.70
C ASP A 126 7.03 1.98 9.20
N LEU A 127 5.82 1.70 8.70
CA LEU A 127 5.49 1.90 7.30
C LEU A 127 5.48 3.38 6.91
N GLU A 128 4.92 4.27 7.74
CA GLU A 128 5.00 5.72 7.55
C GLU A 128 6.46 6.21 7.52
N ARG A 129 7.28 5.73 8.46
CA ARG A 129 8.71 6.07 8.50
C ARG A 129 9.45 5.61 7.26
N LEU A 130 9.17 4.40 6.78
CA LEU A 130 9.74 3.87 5.55
C LEU A 130 9.34 4.69 4.31
N CYS A 131 8.09 5.08 4.22
CA CYS A 131 7.57 5.95 3.16
C CYS A 131 8.10 7.37 3.26
N ARG A 132 8.64 7.79 4.40
CA ARG A 132 9.00 9.18 4.72
C ARG A 132 7.83 10.14 4.48
N ARG A 133 6.63 9.70 4.79
CA ARG A 133 5.37 10.43 4.63
C ARG A 133 4.43 10.10 5.78
N LYS A 134 3.71 11.08 6.26
CA LYS A 134 2.56 10.86 7.14
C LYS A 134 1.42 10.32 6.31
N ALA A 135 0.82 9.23 6.77
CA ALA A 135 -0.33 8.65 6.06
C ALA A 135 -1.57 9.52 6.23
N VAL A 136 -2.31 9.71 5.14
CA VAL A 136 -3.60 10.43 5.14
C VAL A 136 -4.70 9.60 5.78
N ALA A 137 -4.55 8.27 5.81
CA ALA A 137 -5.46 7.34 6.47
C ALA A 137 -4.69 6.08 6.90
N ARG A 138 -5.13 5.44 8.00
CA ARG A 138 -4.51 4.23 8.56
C ARG A 138 -5.58 3.18 8.85
N LEU A 139 -5.33 1.93 8.45
CA LEU A 139 -6.23 0.81 8.71
C LEU A 139 -5.46 -0.39 9.26
N ALA A 140 -5.94 -0.94 10.37
CA ALA A 140 -5.45 -2.19 10.92
C ALA A 140 -6.61 -3.18 11.08
N LEU A 141 -6.49 -4.37 10.50
CA LEU A 141 -7.51 -5.41 10.56
C LEU A 141 -6.92 -6.71 11.08
N THR A 142 -7.62 -7.33 12.05
CA THR A 142 -7.23 -8.69 12.47
C THR A 142 -7.54 -9.69 11.37
N ASP A 143 -6.68 -10.70 11.20
CA ASP A 143 -6.90 -11.79 10.25
C ASP A 143 -8.27 -12.48 10.49
N ARG A 144 -8.68 -12.59 11.78
CA ARG A 144 -9.99 -13.11 12.16
C ARG A 144 -11.15 -12.23 11.67
N ALA A 145 -11.04 -10.90 11.80
CA ALA A 145 -12.08 -10.00 11.32
C ALA A 145 -12.20 -10.05 9.79
N VAL A 146 -11.06 -10.17 9.10
CA VAL A 146 -11.03 -10.32 7.64
C VAL A 146 -11.69 -11.63 7.21
N ALA A 147 -11.31 -12.75 7.85
CA ALA A 147 -11.87 -14.07 7.55
C ALA A 147 -13.38 -14.17 7.84
N GLN A 148 -13.88 -13.43 8.82
CA GLN A 148 -15.31 -13.39 9.21
C GLN A 148 -16.11 -12.27 8.53
N CYS A 149 -15.52 -11.53 7.58
CA CYS A 149 -16.12 -10.37 6.92
C CYS A 149 -16.67 -9.30 7.92
N ARG A 150 -16.04 -9.16 9.08
CA ARG A 150 -16.44 -8.22 10.16
C ARG A 150 -15.63 -6.93 10.20
N HIS A 151 -15.08 -6.51 9.09
CA HIS A 151 -14.16 -5.36 9.00
C HIS A 151 -14.76 -4.14 8.31
N ASP A 152 -16.00 -4.22 7.82
CA ASP A 152 -16.66 -3.16 7.07
C ASP A 152 -16.66 -1.79 7.76
N PRO A 153 -16.96 -1.64 9.07
CA PRO A 153 -16.97 -0.33 9.71
C PRO A 153 -15.60 0.35 9.68
N ALA A 154 -14.53 -0.40 9.97
CA ALA A 154 -13.17 0.11 9.95
C ALA A 154 -12.73 0.48 8.52
N LEU A 155 -13.08 -0.35 7.55
CA LEU A 155 -12.82 -0.10 6.14
C LEU A 155 -13.55 1.16 5.65
N ARG A 156 -14.84 1.33 5.98
CA ARG A 156 -15.61 2.53 5.63
C ARG A 156 -15.00 3.80 6.21
N ARG A 157 -14.57 3.77 7.46
CA ARG A 157 -13.88 4.90 8.10
C ARG A 157 -12.59 5.26 7.34
N PHE A 158 -11.76 4.28 7.05
CA PHE A 158 -10.54 4.45 6.28
C PHE A 158 -10.79 5.12 4.91
N LEU A 159 -11.83 4.67 4.19
CA LEU A 159 -12.22 5.23 2.91
C LEU A 159 -12.73 6.68 3.02
N LEU A 160 -13.43 7.01 4.10
CA LEU A 160 -13.86 8.39 4.37
C LEU A 160 -12.66 9.30 4.64
N GLU A 161 -11.68 8.84 5.43
CA GLU A 161 -10.44 9.59 5.67
C GLU A 161 -9.68 9.86 4.37
N ILE A 162 -9.58 8.86 3.49
CA ILE A 162 -8.99 9.01 2.15
C ILE A 162 -9.73 10.06 1.33
N LYS A 163 -11.06 10.02 1.28
CA LYS A 163 -11.88 10.98 0.53
C LYS A 163 -11.70 12.41 1.06
N GLN A 164 -11.66 12.59 2.37
CA GLN A 164 -11.46 13.90 3.01
C GLN A 164 -10.07 14.48 2.73
N ALA A 165 -9.05 13.63 2.77
CA ALA A 165 -7.67 14.03 2.49
C ALA A 165 -7.40 14.23 1.00
N HIS A 166 -8.33 13.84 0.14
CA HIS A 166 -8.21 13.88 -1.31
C HIS A 166 -9.27 14.84 -1.90
N PRO A 167 -9.20 16.16 -1.61
CA PRO A 167 -10.02 17.11 -2.32
C PRO A 167 -9.65 17.08 -3.80
N THR A 168 -10.62 17.28 -4.66
CA THR A 168 -10.54 17.26 -6.13
C THR A 168 -9.18 17.74 -6.65
N PRO A 169 -8.50 16.98 -7.53
CA PRO A 169 -7.16 17.32 -7.97
C PRO A 169 -7.12 18.70 -8.61
N LEU A 170 -6.12 19.49 -8.24
CA LEU A 170 -5.75 20.68 -8.98
C LEU A 170 -5.40 20.30 -10.43
N PRO A 171 -5.85 21.06 -11.44
CA PRO A 171 -5.49 20.78 -12.83
C PRO A 171 -3.96 20.76 -12.98
N ARG A 172 -3.42 19.67 -13.52
CA ARG A 172 -1.99 19.59 -13.82
C ARG A 172 -1.63 20.72 -14.80
N PRO A 173 -0.49 21.41 -14.60
CA PRO A 173 -0.03 22.38 -15.59
C PRO A 173 0.19 21.61 -16.89
N THR A 174 -0.51 22.02 -17.93
CA THR A 174 -0.26 21.57 -19.30
C THR A 174 1.18 21.93 -19.65
N VAL A 175 2.03 20.92 -19.83
CA VAL A 175 3.35 21.13 -20.44
C VAL A 175 3.06 21.66 -21.84
N ARG A 176 3.23 22.96 -22.04
CA ARG A 176 3.19 23.58 -23.37
C ARG A 176 4.32 22.91 -24.18
N GLY A 177 3.91 22.20 -25.22
CA GLY A 177 4.83 21.68 -26.20
C GLY A 177 5.78 22.79 -26.66
N ARG A 178 7.07 22.51 -26.66
CA ARG A 178 8.05 23.35 -27.34
C ARG A 178 7.62 23.43 -28.79
N VAL A 179 7.22 24.62 -29.20
CA VAL A 179 7.15 24.96 -30.63
C VAL A 179 8.59 25.03 -31.06
N THR A 180 9.02 24.07 -31.88
CA THR A 180 10.28 24.14 -32.64
C THR A 180 10.02 25.07 -33.81
N VAL A 181 10.73 26.19 -33.84
CA VAL A 181 10.89 27.04 -35.02
C VAL A 181 12.05 26.49 -35.83
#